data_8c72b6bf6ccb0f5474dee4eeccbd7af8
#
_entry.id   8c72b6bf6ccb0f5474dee4eeccbd7af8
#
_cell.length_a   1.000
_cell.length_b   1.000
_cell.length_c   1.000
_cell.angle_alpha   90.00
_cell.angle_beta   90.00
_cell.angle_gamma   90.00
#
_symmetry.space_group_name_H-M   'P 1'
#
loop_
_entity.id
_entity.type
_entity.pdbx_description
1 polymer ?
#
loop_
_entity_poly.entity_id
_entity_poly.type
_entity_poly.pdbx_seq_one_letter_code
_entity_poly.pdbx_strand_id
1 'polypeptide(L)'
;MSDQKNMLIAIGLSLAILLGFQFFYEFPKMEKERERQAEMAAQEAVDNPVPKTGSNQNADIQAPGGGASAPSIQASVATAAQRAEALASSPRINIDTPIVYGSISLQGGRIDDLVLKNYGQDVGEDAERIHLLHPVGAPKSYYAEFGWVGSSNDLKLPGPNTRWKSSQTELKPGQPVTLSWDNQAGLLFERTYKIDDHYMITTIQRVTNSKKKSVGLFPYGLVARSGTPKTLGFYILHEGPLGVFDGTLREYDYDDLQETRKVELSSTGGWIGITDKYWLAALIPDQNVGSTYRFVHSLKNKDDRYQVDYLGQETRIEPGQTTETVNLLFAGAKEVKLLDSYSEEYGISNFDLAVDFGWFYFLTKPFFYAISWLFSYLGNFGLAILAFTVFVKIVFFPLANKSYKSMAKMRELTPKLMAMREQFGDDKMRLNQEMMALYKQEKV
;
A
#
# COMPACT_ATOMS: atom_id res chain seq x y z
N MET A 1 -22.76 6.26 45.04
CA MET A 1 -21.90 5.06 44.89
C MET A 1 -22.48 3.99 43.93
N SER A 2 -23.79 4.04 43.58
CA SER A 2 -24.40 3.11 42.61
C SER A 2 -24.04 3.41 41.14
N ASP A 3 -23.91 4.67 40.75
CA ASP A 3 -23.68 5.07 39.36
C ASP A 3 -22.27 4.68 38.83
N GLN A 4 -21.25 4.74 39.70
CA GLN A 4 -19.89 4.26 39.32
C GLN A 4 -19.86 2.74 39.13
N LYS A 5 -20.61 1.98 39.92
CA LYS A 5 -20.72 0.52 39.75
C LYS A 5 -21.45 0.17 38.46
N ASN A 6 -22.52 0.89 38.11
CA ASN A 6 -23.27 0.65 36.88
C ASN A 6 -22.47 1.03 35.65
N MET A 7 -21.66 2.09 35.70
CA MET A 7 -20.74 2.47 34.64
C MET A 7 -19.64 1.42 34.45
N LEU A 8 -19.06 0.90 35.54
CA LEU A 8 -18.05 -0.17 35.43
C LEU A 8 -18.66 -1.48 34.92
N ILE A 9 -19.90 -1.81 35.27
CA ILE A 9 -20.62 -2.97 34.74
C ILE A 9 -20.92 -2.78 33.27
N ALA A 10 -21.32 -1.60 32.81
CA ALA A 10 -21.58 -1.30 31.40
C ALA A 10 -20.28 -1.39 30.53
N ILE A 11 -19.18 -0.87 31.06
CA ILE A 11 -17.86 -0.98 30.42
C ILE A 11 -17.43 -2.46 30.39
N GLY A 12 -17.57 -3.20 31.49
CA GLY A 12 -17.25 -4.62 31.53
C GLY A 12 -18.10 -5.47 30.58
N LEU A 13 -19.39 -5.16 30.45
CA LEU A 13 -20.32 -5.83 29.53
C LEU A 13 -19.94 -5.50 28.03
N SER A 14 -19.61 -4.25 27.75
CA SER A 14 -19.18 -3.85 26.43
C SER A 14 -17.87 -4.54 26.05
N LEU A 15 -16.92 -4.63 26.98
CA LEU A 15 -15.65 -5.35 26.78
C LEU A 15 -15.88 -6.86 26.62
N ALA A 16 -16.79 -7.45 27.41
CA ALA A 16 -17.15 -8.86 27.27
C ALA A 16 -17.85 -9.18 25.94
N ILE A 17 -18.68 -8.27 25.43
CA ILE A 17 -19.32 -8.40 24.11
C ILE A 17 -18.26 -8.29 22.99
N LEU A 18 -17.34 -7.34 23.08
CA LEU A 18 -16.24 -7.18 22.12
C LEU A 18 -15.31 -8.40 22.11
N LEU A 19 -14.89 -8.86 23.29
CA LEU A 19 -14.07 -10.07 23.42
C LEU A 19 -14.84 -11.33 22.97
N GLY A 20 -16.14 -11.41 23.30
CA GLY A 20 -16.99 -12.50 22.82
C GLY A 20 -17.13 -12.51 21.30
N PHE A 21 -17.34 -11.35 20.67
CA PHE A 21 -17.40 -11.23 19.21
C PHE A 21 -16.07 -11.62 18.56
N GLN A 22 -14.96 -11.15 19.13
CA GLN A 22 -13.62 -11.46 18.64
C GLN A 22 -13.34 -12.97 18.76
N PHE A 23 -13.68 -13.60 19.89
CA PHE A 23 -13.40 -15.01 20.16
C PHE A 23 -14.34 -15.99 19.43
N PHE A 24 -15.64 -15.64 19.31
CA PHE A 24 -16.65 -16.55 18.73
C PHE A 24 -16.94 -16.28 17.25
N TYR A 25 -16.61 -15.10 16.73
CA TYR A 25 -16.92 -14.74 15.34
C TYR A 25 -15.66 -14.53 14.48
N GLU A 26 -14.68 -13.73 14.95
CA GLU A 26 -13.47 -13.44 14.15
C GLU A 26 -12.48 -14.61 14.14
N PHE A 27 -12.16 -15.20 15.28
CA PHE A 27 -11.22 -16.34 15.34
C PHE A 27 -11.65 -17.52 14.48
N PRO A 28 -12.89 -18.04 14.55
CA PRO A 28 -13.33 -19.15 13.69
C PRO A 28 -13.38 -18.80 12.20
N LYS A 29 -13.57 -17.52 11.87
CA LYS A 29 -13.57 -17.05 10.49
C LYS A 29 -12.16 -17.02 9.90
N MET A 30 -11.18 -16.53 10.68
CA MET A 30 -9.78 -16.55 10.30
C MET A 30 -9.22 -17.99 10.20
N GLU A 31 -9.63 -18.87 11.11
CA GLU A 31 -9.21 -20.27 11.09
C GLU A 31 -9.76 -21.01 9.84
N LYS A 32 -11.02 -20.79 9.48
CA LYS A 32 -11.62 -21.31 8.24
C LYS A 32 -11.01 -20.71 6.97
N GLU A 33 -10.60 -19.46 6.98
CA GLU A 33 -9.89 -18.84 5.86
C GLU A 33 -8.46 -19.41 5.72
N ARG A 34 -7.77 -19.65 6.84
CA ARG A 34 -6.47 -20.36 6.85
C ARG A 34 -6.58 -21.81 6.37
N GLU A 35 -7.60 -22.54 6.80
CA GLU A 35 -7.86 -23.91 6.33
C GLU A 35 -8.17 -23.94 4.83
N ARG A 36 -8.99 -23.03 4.31
CA ARG A 36 -9.25 -22.89 2.87
C ARG A 36 -8.00 -22.56 2.07
N GLN A 37 -7.15 -21.66 2.59
CA GLN A 37 -5.89 -21.33 1.93
C GLN A 37 -4.90 -22.50 1.96
N ALA A 38 -4.86 -23.25 3.06
CA ALA A 38 -4.06 -24.47 3.16
C ALA A 38 -4.58 -25.60 2.26
N GLU A 39 -5.89 -25.77 2.14
CA GLU A 39 -6.51 -26.73 1.22
C GLU A 39 -6.28 -26.36 -0.25
N MET A 40 -6.40 -25.09 -0.63
CA MET A 40 -6.09 -24.63 -1.98
C MET A 40 -4.61 -24.80 -2.32
N ALA A 41 -3.71 -24.48 -1.38
CA ALA A 41 -2.27 -24.70 -1.57
C ALA A 41 -1.90 -26.20 -1.64
N ALA A 42 -2.61 -27.05 -0.89
CA ALA A 42 -2.43 -28.51 -0.97
C ALA A 42 -2.97 -29.09 -2.28
N GLN A 43 -4.05 -28.54 -2.80
CA GLN A 43 -4.66 -28.97 -4.06
C GLN A 43 -3.84 -28.54 -5.28
N GLU A 44 -3.26 -27.33 -5.27
CA GLU A 44 -2.29 -26.90 -6.29
C GLU A 44 -0.99 -27.73 -6.25
N ALA A 45 -0.55 -28.19 -5.08
CA ALA A 45 0.63 -29.05 -4.95
C ALA A 45 0.41 -30.46 -5.50
N VAL A 46 -0.84 -30.92 -5.62
CA VAL A 46 -1.22 -32.24 -6.17
C VAL A 46 -1.35 -32.18 -7.69
N ASP A 47 -1.83 -31.06 -8.24
CA ASP A 47 -2.06 -30.91 -9.69
C ASP A 47 -0.81 -30.51 -10.49
N ASN A 48 0.29 -30.06 -9.82
CA ASN A 48 1.55 -29.73 -10.47
C ASN A 48 2.74 -30.30 -9.67
N PRO A 49 3.19 -31.53 -9.92
CA PRO A 49 4.37 -32.07 -9.25
C PRO A 49 5.65 -31.39 -9.78
N VAL A 50 6.19 -30.47 -8.98
CA VAL A 50 7.49 -29.86 -9.24
C VAL A 50 8.59 -30.91 -9.03
N PRO A 51 9.51 -31.13 -9.98
CA PRO A 51 10.65 -32.02 -9.79
C PRO A 51 11.55 -31.49 -8.67
N LYS A 52 11.78 -32.32 -7.66
CA LYS A 52 12.76 -32.06 -6.58
C LYS A 52 14.15 -32.05 -7.18
N THR A 53 14.74 -30.88 -7.37
CA THR A 53 16.19 -30.71 -7.58
C THR A 53 16.78 -29.98 -6.39
N GLY A 54 17.89 -30.52 -5.91
CA GLY A 54 18.64 -30.32 -4.70
C GLY A 54 18.72 -28.91 -4.08
N SER A 55 18.75 -28.95 -2.79
CA SER A 55 18.99 -27.86 -1.86
C SER A 55 20.17 -26.95 -2.24
N ASN A 56 19.84 -25.73 -2.67
CA ASN A 56 20.71 -24.59 -2.46
C ASN A 56 19.85 -23.46 -1.87
N GLN A 57 20.10 -23.19 -0.58
CA GLN A 57 19.43 -22.14 0.20
C GLN A 57 19.94 -20.76 -0.22
N ASN A 58 19.65 -20.36 -1.46
CA ASN A 58 19.69 -18.96 -1.90
C ASN A 58 18.40 -18.73 -2.69
N ALA A 59 17.34 -18.38 -1.98
CA ALA A 59 16.11 -17.95 -2.63
C ALA A 59 16.37 -16.62 -3.34
N ASP A 60 16.82 -16.69 -4.57
CA ASP A 60 16.78 -15.57 -5.48
C ASP A 60 15.32 -15.24 -5.75
N ILE A 61 14.95 -13.99 -5.56
CA ILE A 61 13.64 -13.51 -5.90
C ILE A 61 13.52 -13.56 -7.43
N GLN A 62 12.70 -14.47 -7.95
CA GLN A 62 12.50 -14.66 -9.38
C GLN A 62 11.25 -13.92 -9.85
N ALA A 63 11.31 -13.31 -11.03
CA ALA A 63 10.11 -12.89 -11.74
C ALA A 63 9.25 -14.13 -12.07
N PRO A 64 7.90 -14.05 -12.03
CA PRO A 64 7.04 -15.19 -12.33
C PRO A 64 7.18 -15.60 -13.80
N GLY A 65 7.26 -16.87 -14.07
CA GLY A 65 7.18 -17.38 -15.44
C GLY A 65 8.46 -17.93 -16.05
N GLY A 66 9.39 -18.41 -15.27
CA GLY A 66 10.48 -19.28 -15.72
C GLY A 66 11.84 -18.61 -15.91
N GLY A 67 12.78 -19.06 -15.15
CA GLY A 67 14.22 -19.11 -15.47
C GLY A 67 15.04 -17.83 -15.48
N ALA A 68 14.47 -16.64 -15.49
CA ALA A 68 15.21 -15.40 -15.36
C ALA A 68 15.02 -14.85 -13.92
N SER A 69 16.09 -14.88 -13.15
CA SER A 69 16.11 -14.28 -11.80
C SER A 69 16.00 -12.77 -11.90
N ALA A 70 15.07 -12.16 -11.16
CA ALA A 70 15.19 -10.76 -10.84
C ALA A 70 16.52 -10.57 -10.05
N PRO A 71 17.20 -9.43 -10.23
CA PRO A 71 18.55 -9.27 -9.69
C PRO A 71 18.63 -9.43 -8.18
N SER A 72 19.56 -10.23 -7.71
CA SER A 72 19.84 -10.37 -6.29
C SER A 72 20.57 -9.13 -5.75
N ILE A 73 20.12 -8.60 -4.60
CA ILE A 73 20.63 -7.39 -3.98
C ILE A 73 21.67 -7.76 -2.90
N GLN A 74 22.78 -7.03 -2.86
CA GLN A 74 23.66 -7.01 -1.70
C GLN A 74 23.28 -5.85 -0.78
N ALA A 75 22.79 -6.16 0.43
CA ALA A 75 22.60 -5.18 1.48
C ALA A 75 23.78 -5.17 2.43
N SER A 76 24.31 -4.00 2.74
CA SER A 76 25.24 -3.76 3.83
C SER A 76 24.68 -2.64 4.72
N VAL A 77 24.91 -2.73 6.03
CA VAL A 77 24.57 -1.66 6.99
C VAL A 77 25.58 -0.54 6.79
N ALA A 78 25.13 0.66 6.41
CA ALA A 78 26.03 1.73 5.99
C ALA A 78 25.53 3.12 6.39
N THR A 79 26.46 4.05 6.51
CA THR A 79 26.31 5.46 6.88
C THR A 79 26.01 6.34 5.64
N ALA A 80 25.78 7.64 5.84
CA ALA A 80 25.62 8.61 4.74
C ALA A 80 26.80 8.59 3.74
N ALA A 81 28.02 8.30 4.22
CA ALA A 81 29.19 8.13 3.35
C ALA A 81 29.03 6.98 2.35
N GLN A 82 28.48 5.86 2.79
CA GLN A 82 28.25 4.70 1.93
C GLN A 82 27.11 4.95 0.91
N ARG A 83 26.10 5.77 1.27
CA ARG A 83 25.13 6.21 0.29
C ARG A 83 25.78 7.04 -0.82
N ALA A 84 26.63 7.99 -0.46
CA ALA A 84 27.39 8.80 -1.43
C ALA A 84 28.30 7.91 -2.32
N GLU A 85 28.97 6.92 -1.75
CA GLU A 85 29.77 5.94 -2.48
C GLU A 85 28.90 5.09 -3.45
N ALA A 86 27.75 4.61 -2.98
CA ALA A 86 26.81 3.87 -3.82
C ALA A 86 26.28 4.71 -4.98
N LEU A 87 25.97 5.99 -4.77
CA LEU A 87 25.58 6.91 -5.82
C LEU A 87 26.69 7.15 -6.83
N ALA A 88 27.93 7.25 -6.38
CA ALA A 88 29.11 7.46 -7.24
C ALA A 88 29.54 6.19 -8.02
N SER A 89 29.04 5.01 -7.66
CA SER A 89 29.46 3.72 -8.24
C SER A 89 29.07 3.54 -9.71
N SER A 90 28.10 4.31 -10.21
CA SER A 90 27.63 4.24 -11.61
C SER A 90 27.28 5.63 -12.15
N PRO A 91 27.40 5.86 -13.47
CA PRO A 91 26.83 7.06 -14.09
C PRO A 91 25.33 7.15 -13.83
N ARG A 92 24.82 8.37 -13.66
CA ARG A 92 23.43 8.62 -13.30
C ARG A 92 22.78 9.69 -14.15
N ILE A 93 21.45 9.67 -14.20
CA ILE A 93 20.61 10.73 -14.76
C ILE A 93 20.03 11.47 -13.58
N ASN A 94 20.20 12.77 -13.49
CA ASN A 94 19.60 13.57 -12.45
C ASN A 94 18.09 13.71 -12.63
N ILE A 95 17.35 13.66 -11.57
CA ILE A 95 15.91 14.01 -11.50
C ILE A 95 15.80 15.35 -10.80
N ASP A 96 15.09 16.29 -11.41
CA ASP A 96 14.81 17.57 -10.80
C ASP A 96 13.42 18.09 -11.20
N THR A 97 12.52 18.16 -10.20
CA THR A 97 11.16 18.71 -10.33
C THR A 97 10.93 19.77 -9.25
N PRO A 98 9.80 20.49 -9.24
CA PRO A 98 9.49 21.42 -8.17
C PRO A 98 9.49 20.80 -6.78
N ILE A 99 9.12 19.52 -6.63
CA ILE A 99 8.90 18.87 -5.32
C ILE A 99 9.78 17.64 -5.05
N VAL A 100 10.51 17.15 -6.05
CA VAL A 100 11.37 15.97 -5.94
C VAL A 100 12.73 16.24 -6.58
N TYR A 101 13.80 15.70 -5.99
CA TYR A 101 15.10 15.57 -6.66
C TYR A 101 15.68 14.19 -6.40
N GLY A 102 16.64 13.79 -7.21
CA GLY A 102 17.27 12.48 -7.09
C GLY A 102 18.00 12.06 -8.35
N SER A 103 18.07 10.77 -8.59
CA SER A 103 18.73 10.26 -9.78
C SER A 103 18.37 8.81 -10.14
N ILE A 104 18.53 8.47 -11.42
CA ILE A 104 18.38 7.13 -11.99
C ILE A 104 19.76 6.56 -12.29
N SER A 105 20.04 5.36 -11.82
CA SER A 105 21.29 4.65 -12.14
C SER A 105 21.30 4.17 -13.58
N LEU A 106 22.35 4.43 -14.34
CA LEU A 106 22.56 3.82 -15.67
C LEU A 106 22.99 2.35 -15.59
N GLN A 107 23.34 1.85 -14.39
CA GLN A 107 23.54 0.42 -14.16
C GLN A 107 22.21 -0.21 -13.72
N GLY A 108 21.68 -1.10 -14.52
CA GLY A 108 20.36 -1.70 -14.32
C GLY A 108 19.18 -0.82 -14.72
N GLY A 109 19.38 0.50 -14.86
CA GLY A 109 18.31 1.46 -15.15
C GLY A 109 17.34 1.60 -13.96
N ARG A 110 17.84 1.69 -12.72
CA ARG A 110 17.05 1.72 -11.47
C ARG A 110 16.71 3.13 -11.07
N ILE A 111 15.49 3.32 -10.60
CA ILE A 111 15.06 4.52 -9.87
C ILE A 111 15.33 4.21 -8.40
N ASP A 112 16.48 4.64 -7.88
CA ASP A 112 17.00 4.23 -6.58
C ASP A 112 17.51 5.39 -5.72
N ASP A 113 17.19 6.61 -6.11
CA ASP A 113 17.57 7.83 -5.38
C ASP A 113 16.48 8.88 -5.62
N LEU A 114 15.65 9.08 -4.60
CA LEU A 114 14.55 10.04 -4.66
C LEU A 114 14.38 10.74 -3.32
N VAL A 115 14.36 12.06 -3.33
CA VAL A 115 14.27 12.91 -2.14
C VAL A 115 13.13 13.91 -2.30
N LEU A 116 12.31 14.03 -1.25
CA LEU A 116 11.15 14.92 -1.22
C LEU A 116 11.58 16.31 -0.73
N LYS A 117 11.48 17.34 -1.60
CA LYS A 117 11.94 18.71 -1.29
C LYS A 117 11.13 19.39 -0.18
N ASN A 118 9.83 19.08 -0.12
CA ASN A 118 8.87 19.77 0.75
C ASN A 118 8.71 19.10 2.13
N TYR A 119 9.40 17.99 2.39
CA TYR A 119 9.24 17.23 3.62
C TYR A 119 10.59 17.00 4.30
N GLY A 120 10.65 17.32 5.60
CA GLY A 120 11.80 17.06 6.47
C GLY A 120 11.55 15.87 7.40
N GLN A 121 12.62 15.29 7.95
CA GLN A 121 12.54 14.26 8.98
C GLN A 121 11.98 14.82 10.29
N ASP A 122 12.28 16.10 10.57
CA ASP A 122 11.82 16.85 11.73
C ASP A 122 11.12 18.15 11.30
N VAL A 123 10.48 18.82 12.28
CA VAL A 123 9.86 20.12 12.08
C VAL A 123 10.92 21.21 12.14
N GLY A 124 11.23 21.83 11.01
CA GLY A 124 12.20 22.93 10.90
C GLY A 124 12.66 23.13 9.46
N GLU A 125 13.09 24.35 9.13
CA GLU A 125 13.55 24.68 7.77
C GLU A 125 14.86 23.95 7.41
N ASP A 126 15.72 23.75 8.41
CA ASP A 126 17.03 23.07 8.28
C ASP A 126 16.94 21.55 8.45
N ALA A 127 15.73 20.97 8.61
CA ALA A 127 15.56 19.54 8.77
C ALA A 127 16.06 18.79 7.53
N GLU A 128 16.77 17.67 7.77
CA GLU A 128 17.19 16.77 6.72
C GLU A 128 15.96 16.31 5.91
N ARG A 129 16.06 16.37 4.58
CA ARG A 129 14.93 16.02 3.70
C ARG A 129 14.65 14.52 3.73
N ILE A 130 13.41 14.14 3.46
CA ILE A 130 13.02 12.74 3.39
C ILE A 130 13.62 12.10 2.14
N HIS A 131 14.52 11.15 2.37
CA HIS A 131 15.02 10.26 1.34
C HIS A 131 14.04 9.08 1.19
N LEU A 132 13.22 9.11 0.15
CA LEU A 132 12.23 8.07 -0.07
C LEU A 132 12.87 6.80 -0.65
N LEU A 133 13.72 6.95 -1.67
CA LEU A 133 14.44 5.83 -2.27
C LEU A 133 15.94 5.89 -1.94
N HIS A 134 16.53 4.70 -1.80
CA HIS A 134 17.95 4.54 -1.43
C HIS A 134 18.65 3.57 -2.38
N PRO A 135 19.86 3.90 -2.87
CA PRO A 135 20.56 3.11 -3.89
C PRO A 135 20.95 1.72 -3.39
N VAL A 136 21.05 0.81 -4.35
CA VAL A 136 21.61 -0.53 -4.12
C VAL A 136 23.07 -0.37 -3.68
N GLY A 137 23.47 -1.06 -2.61
CA GLY A 137 24.79 -0.92 -1.99
C GLY A 137 24.84 0.08 -0.82
N ALA A 138 23.82 0.92 -0.67
CA ALA A 138 23.60 1.70 0.54
C ALA A 138 22.83 0.88 1.60
N PRO A 139 22.87 1.32 2.88
CA PRO A 139 22.03 0.73 3.92
C PRO A 139 20.56 0.88 3.56
N LYS A 140 19.78 -0.14 3.93
CA LYS A 140 18.33 -0.12 3.75
C LYS A 140 17.94 0.30 2.32
N SER A 141 18.61 -0.30 1.31
CA SER A 141 18.30 -0.01 -0.09
C SER A 141 16.79 -0.12 -0.37
N TYR A 142 16.26 0.86 -1.10
CA TYR A 142 14.84 0.94 -1.45
C TYR A 142 14.73 1.54 -2.84
N TYR A 143 14.27 0.78 -3.82
CA TYR A 143 14.32 1.17 -5.22
C TYR A 143 13.22 0.52 -6.05
N ALA A 144 12.97 1.11 -7.22
CA ALA A 144 12.11 0.55 -8.25
C ALA A 144 12.93 0.17 -9.48
N GLU A 145 12.52 -0.91 -10.14
CA GLU A 145 13.12 -1.41 -11.39
C GLU A 145 12.02 -1.91 -12.32
N PHE A 146 12.21 -1.69 -13.62
CA PHE A 146 11.36 -2.24 -14.67
C PHE A 146 12.20 -3.09 -15.61
N GLY A 147 11.59 -4.02 -16.30
CA GLY A 147 12.34 -4.88 -17.22
C GLY A 147 11.49 -5.89 -17.97
N TRP A 148 12.17 -6.89 -18.51
CA TRP A 148 11.57 -7.95 -19.30
C TRP A 148 12.08 -9.31 -18.86
N VAL A 149 11.17 -10.28 -18.80
CA VAL A 149 11.48 -11.70 -18.66
C VAL A 149 11.27 -12.38 -20.01
N GLY A 150 12.15 -13.29 -20.40
CA GLY A 150 12.02 -14.04 -21.64
C GLY A 150 11.18 -15.30 -21.47
N SER A 151 10.42 -15.67 -22.50
CA SER A 151 9.77 -16.98 -22.58
C SER A 151 10.77 -18.15 -22.74
N SER A 152 12.05 -17.85 -22.97
CA SER A 152 13.13 -18.79 -23.16
C SER A 152 14.41 -18.30 -22.50
N ASN A 153 15.20 -19.21 -21.92
CA ASN A 153 16.42 -18.90 -21.15
C ASN A 153 17.63 -18.51 -22.02
N ASP A 154 17.57 -18.70 -23.33
CA ASP A 154 18.63 -18.34 -24.27
C ASP A 154 18.61 -16.86 -24.70
N LEU A 155 17.60 -16.12 -24.26
CA LEU A 155 17.49 -14.70 -24.55
C LEU A 155 18.41 -13.87 -23.67
N LYS A 156 19.34 -13.14 -24.29
CA LYS A 156 20.15 -12.16 -23.57
C LYS A 156 19.32 -10.90 -23.34
N LEU A 157 18.88 -10.72 -22.10
CA LEU A 157 18.04 -9.62 -21.63
C LEU A 157 18.83 -8.63 -20.78
N PRO A 158 18.39 -7.36 -20.69
CA PRO A 158 19.01 -6.44 -19.76
C PRO A 158 18.75 -6.87 -18.32
N GLY A 159 19.79 -6.86 -17.49
CA GLY A 159 19.76 -7.25 -16.09
C GLY A 159 20.36 -6.18 -15.18
N PRO A 160 20.58 -6.49 -13.91
CA PRO A 160 21.01 -5.54 -12.88
C PRO A 160 22.35 -4.87 -13.13
N ASN A 161 23.21 -5.53 -13.89
CA ASN A 161 24.56 -5.05 -14.22
C ASN A 161 24.64 -4.47 -15.62
N THR A 162 23.53 -4.43 -16.35
CA THR A 162 23.47 -3.84 -17.70
C THR A 162 23.75 -2.34 -17.61
N ARG A 163 24.74 -1.89 -18.39
CA ARG A 163 25.00 -0.46 -18.53
C ARG A 163 24.21 0.08 -19.71
N TRP A 164 23.26 0.95 -19.37
CA TRP A 164 22.43 1.63 -20.34
C TRP A 164 23.14 2.87 -20.90
N LYS A 165 22.85 3.19 -22.15
CA LYS A 165 23.21 4.49 -22.75
C LYS A 165 22.02 5.43 -22.56
N SER A 166 22.26 6.66 -22.20
CA SER A 166 21.23 7.68 -22.04
C SER A 166 21.25 8.70 -23.17
N SER A 167 20.06 9.16 -23.55
CA SER A 167 19.88 10.26 -24.50
C SER A 167 20.21 11.63 -23.89
N GLN A 168 20.03 11.75 -22.57
CA GLN A 168 20.19 13.00 -21.79
C GLN A 168 20.72 12.70 -20.40
N THR A 169 21.15 13.72 -19.68
CA THR A 169 21.70 13.62 -18.32
C THR A 169 20.74 14.07 -17.22
N GLU A 170 19.59 14.62 -17.61
CA GLU A 170 18.62 15.18 -16.67
C GLU A 170 17.18 14.86 -17.09
N LEU A 171 16.38 14.42 -16.13
CA LEU A 171 14.94 14.15 -16.24
C LEU A 171 14.16 15.26 -15.49
N LYS A 172 13.34 15.99 -16.25
CA LYS A 172 12.46 17.06 -15.75
C LYS A 172 11.05 16.92 -16.32
N PRO A 173 10.04 17.55 -15.71
CA PRO A 173 8.72 17.67 -16.33
C PRO A 173 8.81 18.24 -17.74
N GLY A 174 8.16 17.54 -18.70
CA GLY A 174 8.22 17.89 -20.11
C GLY A 174 9.52 17.52 -20.86
N GLN A 175 10.55 17.00 -20.17
CA GLN A 175 11.83 16.59 -20.76
C GLN A 175 12.11 15.10 -20.49
N PRO A 176 11.56 14.17 -21.27
CA PRO A 176 11.76 12.74 -21.09
C PRO A 176 13.19 12.31 -21.39
N VAL A 177 13.66 11.25 -20.72
CA VAL A 177 14.97 10.64 -20.94
C VAL A 177 14.79 9.22 -21.42
N THR A 178 15.49 8.84 -22.50
CA THR A 178 15.48 7.48 -23.03
C THR A 178 16.81 6.79 -22.76
N LEU A 179 16.73 5.65 -22.12
CA LEU A 179 17.81 4.68 -21.99
C LEU A 179 17.74 3.67 -23.13
N SER A 180 18.88 3.29 -23.69
CA SER A 180 18.96 2.27 -24.75
C SER A 180 20.04 1.25 -24.45
N TRP A 181 19.76 -0.02 -24.80
CA TRP A 181 20.73 -1.10 -24.73
C TRP A 181 20.47 -2.12 -25.83
N ASP A 182 21.51 -2.37 -26.63
CA ASP A 182 21.51 -3.40 -27.67
C ASP A 182 22.16 -4.68 -27.11
N ASN A 183 21.48 -5.81 -27.20
CA ASN A 183 21.98 -7.08 -26.69
C ASN A 183 23.02 -7.73 -27.62
N GLN A 184 23.36 -7.09 -28.75
CA GLN A 184 24.28 -7.58 -29.78
C GLN A 184 23.86 -8.96 -30.38
N ALA A 185 22.57 -9.31 -30.18
CA ALA A 185 21.98 -10.54 -30.65
C ALA A 185 20.61 -10.30 -31.32
N GLY A 186 20.39 -9.10 -31.81
CA GLY A 186 19.22 -8.69 -32.62
C GLY A 186 18.04 -8.21 -31.80
N LEU A 187 18.21 -7.80 -30.53
CA LEU A 187 17.20 -7.12 -29.76
C LEU A 187 17.73 -5.78 -29.24
N LEU A 188 17.00 -4.72 -29.56
CA LEU A 188 17.23 -3.38 -29.00
C LEU A 188 16.18 -3.11 -27.94
N PHE A 189 16.64 -2.80 -26.73
CA PHE A 189 15.79 -2.41 -25.60
C PHE A 189 15.91 -0.92 -25.37
N GLU A 190 14.77 -0.26 -25.25
CA GLU A 190 14.68 1.16 -24.90
C GLU A 190 13.74 1.32 -23.71
N ARG A 191 14.07 2.27 -22.84
CA ARG A 191 13.25 2.63 -21.69
C ARG A 191 13.21 4.13 -21.58
N THR A 192 12.03 4.72 -21.78
CA THR A 192 11.83 6.16 -21.68
C THR A 192 11.16 6.49 -20.36
N TYR A 193 11.79 7.37 -19.58
CA TYR A 193 11.23 7.92 -18.36
C TYR A 193 10.65 9.29 -18.63
N LYS A 194 9.44 9.52 -18.12
CA LYS A 194 8.81 10.84 -18.01
C LYS A 194 8.46 11.05 -16.55
N ILE A 195 8.51 12.27 -16.07
CA ILE A 195 8.09 12.65 -14.72
C ILE A 195 7.14 13.83 -14.82
N ASP A 196 6.12 13.87 -13.98
CA ASP A 196 5.23 15.02 -13.86
C ASP A 196 5.77 16.07 -12.87
N ASP A 197 5.00 17.08 -12.58
CA ASP A 197 5.35 18.13 -11.59
C ASP A 197 5.23 17.62 -10.13
N HIS A 198 4.68 16.42 -9.93
CA HIS A 198 4.45 15.82 -8.63
C HIS A 198 5.28 14.54 -8.42
N TYR A 199 4.65 13.36 -8.32
CA TYR A 199 5.31 12.12 -7.89
C TYR A 199 5.13 10.96 -8.88
N MET A 200 4.52 11.21 -10.05
CA MET A 200 4.28 10.14 -11.02
C MET A 200 5.40 10.05 -12.04
N ILE A 201 6.03 8.89 -12.11
CA ILE A 201 7.03 8.56 -13.13
C ILE A 201 6.40 7.56 -14.11
N THR A 202 6.27 7.98 -15.38
CA THR A 202 5.85 7.10 -16.46
C THR A 202 7.07 6.41 -17.05
N THR A 203 7.05 5.10 -17.10
CA THR A 203 8.09 4.26 -17.71
C THR A 203 7.54 3.58 -18.96
N ILE A 204 8.06 3.96 -20.12
CA ILE A 204 7.72 3.36 -21.41
C ILE A 204 8.85 2.41 -21.78
N GLN A 205 8.57 1.11 -21.85
CA GLN A 205 9.53 0.09 -22.25
C GLN A 205 9.25 -0.35 -23.67
N ARG A 206 10.25 -0.25 -24.54
CA ARG A 206 10.16 -0.62 -25.96
C ARG A 206 11.20 -1.68 -26.29
N VAL A 207 10.81 -2.67 -27.10
CA VAL A 207 11.72 -3.70 -27.60
C VAL A 207 11.53 -3.85 -29.10
N THR A 208 12.63 -3.72 -29.85
CA THR A 208 12.66 -3.96 -31.28
C THR A 208 13.34 -5.29 -31.56
N ASN A 209 12.66 -6.17 -32.32
CA ASN A 209 13.18 -7.48 -32.73
C ASN A 209 13.71 -7.46 -34.15
N SER A 210 15.03 -7.41 -34.32
CA SER A 210 15.73 -7.52 -35.62
C SER A 210 16.16 -8.97 -35.93
N LYS A 211 15.76 -9.95 -35.09
CA LYS A 211 16.01 -11.38 -35.34
C LYS A 211 15.12 -11.90 -36.46
N LYS A 212 15.48 -13.08 -36.99
CA LYS A 212 14.68 -13.81 -37.99
C LYS A 212 13.56 -14.67 -37.36
N LYS A 213 13.49 -14.73 -36.05
CA LYS A 213 12.50 -15.51 -35.27
C LYS A 213 11.72 -14.59 -34.33
N SER A 214 10.48 -14.93 -34.08
CA SER A 214 9.69 -14.27 -33.05
C SER A 214 10.26 -14.49 -31.64
N VAL A 215 10.06 -13.52 -30.76
CA VAL A 215 10.53 -13.52 -29.37
C VAL A 215 9.36 -13.24 -28.45
N GLY A 216 9.16 -14.10 -27.42
CA GLY A 216 8.17 -13.89 -26.38
C GLY A 216 8.82 -13.20 -25.17
N LEU A 217 8.24 -12.10 -24.72
CA LEU A 217 8.72 -11.33 -23.56
C LEU A 217 7.55 -10.96 -22.65
N PHE A 218 7.82 -10.97 -21.35
CA PHE A 218 6.89 -10.55 -20.30
C PHE A 218 7.42 -9.28 -19.64
N PRO A 219 6.69 -8.16 -19.67
CA PRO A 219 7.10 -6.96 -18.94
C PRO A 219 6.93 -7.15 -17.45
N TYR A 220 7.85 -6.64 -16.64
CA TYR A 220 7.74 -6.61 -15.19
C TYR A 220 8.12 -5.25 -14.61
N GLY A 221 7.62 -4.99 -13.42
CA GLY A 221 8.08 -3.94 -12.52
C GLY A 221 8.23 -4.51 -11.12
N LEU A 222 9.21 -4.01 -10.37
CA LEU A 222 9.40 -4.36 -8.97
C LEU A 222 9.74 -3.13 -8.13
N VAL A 223 9.31 -3.15 -6.88
CA VAL A 223 9.80 -2.31 -5.80
C VAL A 223 10.40 -3.21 -4.75
N ALA A 224 11.64 -2.95 -4.36
CA ALA A 224 12.37 -3.77 -3.41
C ALA A 224 12.96 -2.92 -2.28
N ARG A 225 12.80 -3.40 -1.04
CA ARG A 225 13.25 -2.75 0.19
C ARG A 225 14.08 -3.74 1.03
N SER A 226 15.22 -3.29 1.52
CA SER A 226 16.09 -4.07 2.42
C SER A 226 15.96 -3.60 3.86
N GLY A 227 15.86 -4.55 4.78
CA GLY A 227 15.63 -4.32 6.22
C GLY A 227 14.16 -4.03 6.54
N THR A 228 13.72 -4.52 7.70
CA THR A 228 12.41 -4.21 8.24
C THR A 228 12.43 -2.80 8.84
N PRO A 229 11.62 -1.85 8.36
CA PRO A 229 11.55 -0.52 8.94
C PRO A 229 10.96 -0.57 10.35
N LYS A 230 11.29 0.41 11.17
CA LYS A 230 10.57 0.61 12.43
C LYS A 230 9.21 1.21 12.12
N THR A 231 8.16 0.43 12.26
CA THR A 231 6.78 0.87 12.16
C THR A 231 6.33 1.47 13.48
N LEU A 232 5.28 2.29 13.44
CA LEU A 232 4.68 2.85 14.66
C LEU A 232 3.90 1.79 15.46
N GLY A 233 3.58 0.65 14.85
CA GLY A 233 2.86 -0.46 15.48
C GLY A 233 1.42 -0.09 15.89
N PHE A 234 0.82 0.95 15.28
CA PHE A 234 -0.58 1.27 15.50
C PHE A 234 -1.45 0.36 14.64
N TYR A 235 -2.25 -0.49 15.26
CA TYR A 235 -3.19 -1.40 14.58
C TYR A 235 -4.22 -0.68 13.66
N ILE A 236 -4.35 0.63 13.77
CA ILE A 236 -5.25 1.48 12.97
C ILE A 236 -4.58 2.10 11.74
N LEU A 237 -3.31 1.82 11.50
CA LEU A 237 -2.53 2.40 10.41
C LEU A 237 -1.62 1.33 9.82
N HIS A 238 -1.86 0.96 8.55
CA HIS A 238 -1.01 0.02 7.87
C HIS A 238 0.30 0.65 7.38
N GLU A 239 1.42 0.01 7.70
CA GLU A 239 2.76 0.32 7.20
C GLU A 239 3.40 -0.99 6.72
N GLY A 240 3.48 -1.18 5.41
CA GLY A 240 3.96 -2.42 4.81
C GLY A 240 3.62 -2.57 3.33
N PRO A 241 3.82 -3.75 2.78
CA PRO A 241 3.37 -4.11 1.44
C PRO A 241 1.85 -4.11 1.34
N LEU A 242 1.33 -3.52 0.25
CA LEU A 242 -0.10 -3.43 -0.01
C LEU A 242 -0.38 -3.35 -1.51
N GLY A 243 -1.64 -3.49 -1.89
CA GLY A 243 -2.07 -3.29 -3.27
C GLY A 243 -3.58 -3.46 -3.44
N VAL A 244 -4.08 -3.06 -4.59
CA VAL A 244 -5.48 -3.24 -4.98
C VAL A 244 -5.55 -4.22 -6.15
N PHE A 245 -6.35 -5.28 -5.99
CA PHE A 245 -6.53 -6.35 -6.96
C PHE A 245 -8.01 -6.61 -7.14
N ASP A 246 -8.50 -6.54 -8.38
CA ASP A 246 -9.92 -6.64 -8.71
C ASP A 246 -10.80 -5.73 -7.83
N GLY A 247 -10.33 -4.50 -7.59
CA GLY A 247 -11.00 -3.49 -6.78
C GLY A 247 -10.91 -3.70 -5.26
N THR A 248 -10.19 -4.73 -4.77
CA THR A 248 -10.07 -5.05 -3.35
C THR A 248 -8.67 -4.72 -2.83
N LEU A 249 -8.60 -3.92 -1.76
CA LEU A 249 -7.34 -3.65 -1.04
C LEU A 249 -6.88 -4.92 -0.31
N ARG A 250 -5.59 -5.22 -0.45
CA ARG A 250 -4.87 -6.26 0.31
C ARG A 250 -3.66 -5.63 0.98
N GLU A 251 -3.51 -5.89 2.25
CA GLU A 251 -2.46 -5.37 3.12
C GLU A 251 -1.76 -6.54 3.79
N TYR A 252 -0.43 -6.48 3.87
CA TYR A 252 0.39 -7.51 4.50
C TYR A 252 1.38 -6.86 5.43
N ASP A 253 1.33 -7.22 6.70
CA ASP A 253 2.33 -6.81 7.66
C ASP A 253 3.68 -7.45 7.34
N TYR A 254 4.77 -6.80 7.77
CA TYR A 254 6.11 -7.34 7.53
C TYR A 254 6.29 -8.71 8.18
N ASP A 255 5.75 -8.91 9.39
CA ASP A 255 5.83 -10.18 10.12
C ASP A 255 5.04 -11.28 9.41
N ASP A 256 3.85 -10.99 8.90
CA ASP A 256 3.04 -11.93 8.10
C ASP A 256 3.79 -12.41 6.86
N LEU A 257 4.48 -11.50 6.17
CA LEU A 257 5.30 -11.86 5.02
C LEU A 257 6.56 -12.63 5.39
N GLN A 258 7.13 -12.41 6.58
CA GLN A 258 8.24 -13.22 7.08
C GLN A 258 7.81 -14.68 7.30
N GLU A 259 6.58 -14.89 7.74
CA GLU A 259 6.01 -16.22 7.93
C GLU A 259 5.62 -16.89 6.60
N THR A 260 4.83 -16.19 5.77
CA THR A 260 4.27 -16.76 4.51
C THR A 260 5.28 -16.82 3.38
N ARG A 261 6.35 -15.99 3.42
CA ARG A 261 7.43 -15.88 2.42
C ARG A 261 6.98 -15.35 1.07
N LYS A 262 5.87 -15.79 0.53
CA LYS A 262 5.37 -15.39 -0.78
C LYS A 262 3.84 -15.40 -0.79
N VAL A 263 3.26 -14.35 -1.35
CA VAL A 263 1.85 -14.29 -1.74
C VAL A 263 1.78 -13.93 -3.22
N GLU A 264 0.95 -14.62 -3.99
CA GLU A 264 0.77 -14.39 -5.41
C GLU A 264 -0.71 -14.21 -5.73
N LEU A 265 -1.04 -13.19 -6.52
CA LEU A 265 -2.40 -12.80 -6.89
C LEU A 265 -2.44 -12.47 -8.37
N SER A 266 -3.56 -12.74 -9.03
CA SER A 266 -3.81 -12.32 -10.41
C SER A 266 -4.93 -11.29 -10.42
N SER A 267 -4.78 -10.24 -11.22
CA SER A 267 -5.80 -9.19 -11.36
C SER A 267 -5.70 -8.53 -12.74
N THR A 268 -6.81 -8.03 -13.24
CA THR A 268 -6.81 -7.11 -14.38
C THR A 268 -6.78 -5.68 -13.86
N GLY A 269 -5.73 -4.95 -14.18
CA GLY A 269 -5.47 -3.63 -13.58
C GLY A 269 -5.09 -3.72 -12.11
N GLY A 270 -5.28 -2.61 -11.37
CA GLY A 270 -4.86 -2.48 -9.98
C GLY A 270 -3.44 -1.94 -9.82
N TRP A 271 -2.91 -2.01 -8.62
CA TRP A 271 -1.58 -1.52 -8.29
C TRP A 271 -1.01 -2.29 -7.10
N ILE A 272 0.31 -2.26 -6.94
CA ILE A 272 1.03 -2.91 -5.83
C ILE A 272 2.16 -2.01 -5.36
N GLY A 273 2.39 -1.93 -4.04
CA GLY A 273 3.41 -1.05 -3.49
C GLY A 273 3.83 -1.39 -2.07
N ILE A 274 4.70 -0.54 -1.53
CA ILE A 274 5.11 -0.54 -0.12
C ILE A 274 4.80 0.85 0.44
N THR A 275 4.02 0.88 1.52
CA THR A 275 3.63 2.11 2.20
C THR A 275 4.34 2.26 3.54
N ASP A 276 4.74 3.47 3.83
CA ASP A 276 5.04 3.96 5.18
C ASP A 276 3.88 4.87 5.63
N LYS A 277 3.95 5.41 6.84
CA LYS A 277 2.89 6.27 7.38
C LYS A 277 2.46 7.39 6.43
N TYR A 278 3.42 8.06 5.80
CA TYR A 278 3.17 9.24 4.94
C TYR A 278 3.58 9.05 3.47
N TRP A 279 4.33 8.01 3.17
CA TRP A 279 4.99 7.79 1.89
C TRP A 279 4.51 6.49 1.24
N LEU A 280 4.55 6.48 -0.08
CA LEU A 280 4.22 5.30 -0.87
C LEU A 280 5.16 5.20 -2.07
N ALA A 281 5.64 3.99 -2.34
CA ALA A 281 6.19 3.61 -3.63
C ALA A 281 5.32 2.51 -4.22
N ALA A 282 4.60 2.81 -5.31
CA ALA A 282 3.64 1.89 -5.92
C ALA A 282 3.86 1.76 -7.43
N LEU A 283 3.74 0.53 -7.91
CA LEU A 283 3.77 0.15 -9.31
C LEU A 283 2.34 0.05 -9.83
N ILE A 284 2.10 0.67 -10.95
CA ILE A 284 0.81 0.67 -11.62
C ILE A 284 1.04 0.17 -13.05
N PRO A 285 0.76 -1.12 -13.37
CA PRO A 285 0.79 -1.63 -14.73
C PRO A 285 -0.39 -1.12 -15.54
N ASP A 286 -0.46 -1.52 -16.82
CA ASP A 286 -1.62 -1.23 -17.67
C ASP A 286 -2.90 -1.75 -17.02
N GLN A 287 -3.88 -0.85 -16.84
CA GLN A 287 -5.11 -1.14 -16.13
C GLN A 287 -6.08 -2.05 -16.92
N ASN A 288 -5.84 -2.26 -18.21
CA ASN A 288 -6.68 -3.07 -19.08
C ASN A 288 -6.10 -4.48 -19.34
N VAL A 289 -4.89 -4.76 -18.81
CA VAL A 289 -4.18 -6.02 -19.06
C VAL A 289 -4.06 -6.80 -17.76
N GLY A 290 -4.35 -8.12 -17.83
CA GLY A 290 -4.15 -9.02 -16.69
C GLY A 290 -2.66 -9.13 -16.34
N SER A 291 -2.36 -9.10 -15.06
CA SER A 291 -1.02 -9.26 -14.52
C SER A 291 -1.01 -10.17 -13.31
N THR A 292 0.11 -10.84 -13.07
CA THR A 292 0.36 -11.59 -11.84
C THR A 292 1.18 -10.71 -10.90
N TYR A 293 0.70 -10.54 -9.66
CA TYR A 293 1.30 -9.72 -8.64
C TYR A 293 1.87 -10.58 -7.53
N ARG A 294 3.00 -10.17 -6.95
CA ARG A 294 3.63 -10.90 -5.86
C ARG A 294 4.09 -9.98 -4.75
N PHE A 295 3.89 -10.48 -3.53
CA PHE A 295 4.54 -10.00 -2.32
C PHE A 295 5.53 -11.08 -1.89
N VAL A 296 6.81 -10.71 -1.74
CA VAL A 296 7.86 -11.68 -1.45
C VAL A 296 8.75 -11.18 -0.32
N HIS A 297 8.99 -12.05 0.65
CA HIS A 297 10.02 -11.88 1.65
C HIS A 297 11.15 -12.89 1.42
N SER A 298 12.38 -12.46 1.60
CA SER A 298 13.57 -13.31 1.58
C SER A 298 14.61 -12.83 2.57
N LEU A 299 15.48 -13.75 3.00
CA LEU A 299 16.62 -13.44 3.83
C LEU A 299 17.91 -13.53 3.00
N LYS A 300 18.75 -12.51 3.07
CA LYS A 300 20.11 -12.57 2.53
C LYS A 300 21.09 -12.04 3.56
N ASN A 301 22.09 -12.86 3.92
CA ASN A 301 23.07 -12.54 4.96
C ASN A 301 22.44 -12.11 6.30
N LYS A 302 21.27 -12.68 6.66
CA LYS A 302 20.45 -12.35 7.82
C LYS A 302 19.68 -11.00 7.71
N ASP A 303 19.77 -10.31 6.59
CA ASP A 303 18.98 -9.10 6.36
C ASP A 303 17.66 -9.46 5.67
N ASP A 304 16.56 -8.96 6.21
CA ASP A 304 15.24 -9.07 5.60
C ASP A 304 15.17 -8.30 4.30
N ARG A 305 14.45 -8.85 3.34
CA ARG A 305 14.18 -8.21 2.06
C ARG A 305 12.74 -8.41 1.68
N TYR A 306 12.14 -7.34 1.31
CA TYR A 306 10.76 -7.30 0.85
C TYR A 306 10.75 -6.83 -0.59
N GLN A 307 10.02 -7.54 -1.42
CA GLN A 307 9.78 -7.17 -2.80
C GLN A 307 8.30 -7.26 -3.10
N VAL A 308 7.81 -6.25 -3.77
CA VAL A 308 6.51 -6.29 -4.43
C VAL A 308 6.75 -6.14 -5.93
N ASP A 309 6.10 -6.97 -6.72
CA ASP A 309 6.29 -6.95 -8.18
C ASP A 309 5.03 -7.37 -8.92
N TYR A 310 5.01 -7.04 -10.19
CA TYR A 310 4.06 -7.58 -11.14
C TYR A 310 4.77 -8.16 -12.36
N LEU A 311 4.16 -9.16 -12.96
CA LEU A 311 4.49 -9.68 -14.28
C LEU A 311 3.28 -9.52 -15.20
N GLY A 312 3.45 -8.80 -16.31
CA GLY A 312 2.44 -8.68 -17.36
C GLY A 312 2.32 -9.95 -18.19
N GLN A 313 1.41 -9.93 -19.17
CA GLN A 313 1.20 -11.04 -20.09
C GLN A 313 2.35 -11.13 -21.14
N GLU A 314 2.50 -12.33 -21.73
CA GLU A 314 3.45 -12.55 -22.80
C GLU A 314 3.12 -11.67 -24.01
N THR A 315 4.09 -10.89 -24.43
CA THR A 315 4.04 -10.17 -25.70
C THR A 315 4.97 -10.85 -26.70
N ARG A 316 4.40 -11.35 -27.78
CA ARG A 316 5.14 -11.97 -28.88
C ARG A 316 5.53 -10.90 -29.90
N ILE A 317 6.83 -10.77 -30.14
CA ILE A 317 7.38 -9.77 -31.04
C ILE A 317 7.89 -10.48 -32.28
N GLU A 318 7.22 -10.27 -33.42
CA GLU A 318 7.59 -10.88 -34.69
C GLU A 318 8.86 -10.24 -35.27
N PRO A 319 9.56 -10.92 -36.22
CA PRO A 319 10.73 -10.36 -36.90
C PRO A 319 10.45 -8.99 -37.50
N GLY A 320 11.31 -8.03 -37.21
CA GLY A 320 11.21 -6.65 -37.69
C GLY A 320 10.16 -5.80 -36.93
N GLN A 321 9.45 -6.36 -35.96
CA GLN A 321 8.45 -5.64 -35.19
C GLN A 321 9.03 -5.01 -33.91
N THR A 322 8.33 -4.01 -33.43
CA THR A 322 8.58 -3.33 -32.15
C THR A 322 7.36 -3.44 -31.27
N THR A 323 7.55 -3.74 -30.00
CA THR A 323 6.49 -3.66 -28.97
C THR A 323 6.79 -2.57 -27.97
N GLU A 324 5.75 -2.06 -27.33
CA GLU A 324 5.84 -1.04 -26.30
C GLU A 324 4.87 -1.37 -25.16
N THR A 325 5.29 -1.09 -23.92
CA THR A 325 4.43 -1.17 -22.73
C THR A 325 4.65 0.07 -21.88
N VAL A 326 3.56 0.59 -21.32
CA VAL A 326 3.57 1.77 -20.43
C VAL A 326 3.23 1.33 -19.04
N ASN A 327 4.06 1.74 -18.08
CA ASN A 327 3.90 1.44 -16.67
C ASN A 327 4.14 2.71 -15.87
N LEU A 328 3.49 2.84 -14.73
CA LEU A 328 3.62 3.99 -13.85
C LEU A 328 4.30 3.57 -12.55
N LEU A 329 5.07 4.48 -11.98
CA LEU A 329 5.60 4.41 -10.63
C LEU A 329 5.16 5.68 -9.89
N PHE A 330 4.35 5.52 -8.88
CA PHE A 330 4.15 6.57 -7.89
C PHE A 330 5.22 6.43 -6.81
N ALA A 331 5.96 7.49 -6.53
CA ALA A 331 6.94 7.49 -5.44
C ALA A 331 6.95 8.86 -4.75
N GLY A 332 6.18 8.98 -3.65
CA GLY A 332 5.99 10.28 -3.01
C GLY A 332 5.11 10.28 -1.78
N ALA A 333 4.66 11.47 -1.40
CA ALA A 333 3.74 11.69 -0.29
C ALA A 333 2.32 11.27 -0.65
N LYS A 334 1.62 10.62 0.30
CA LYS A 334 0.23 10.20 0.15
C LYS A 334 -0.74 11.36 0.33
N GLU A 335 -0.75 12.29 -0.62
CA GLU A 335 -1.67 13.42 -0.62
C GLU A 335 -3.02 13.00 -1.22
N VAL A 336 -4.08 12.99 -0.41
CA VAL A 336 -5.41 12.45 -0.78
C VAL A 336 -5.92 13.02 -2.12
N LYS A 337 -5.87 14.36 -2.26
CA LYS A 337 -6.36 15.03 -3.49
C LYS A 337 -5.53 14.66 -4.72
N LEU A 338 -4.23 14.46 -4.54
CA LEU A 338 -3.34 14.06 -5.62
C LEU A 338 -3.58 12.60 -6.03
N LEU A 339 -3.77 11.70 -5.06
CA LEU A 339 -4.10 10.30 -5.34
C LEU A 339 -5.45 10.17 -6.04
N ASP A 340 -6.47 10.96 -5.63
CA ASP A 340 -7.76 11.01 -6.32
C ASP A 340 -7.60 11.51 -7.76
N SER A 341 -6.80 12.58 -8.00
CA SER A 341 -6.57 13.09 -9.36
C SER A 341 -5.86 12.06 -10.24
N TYR A 342 -4.88 11.34 -9.71
CA TYR A 342 -4.22 10.26 -10.44
C TYR A 342 -5.15 9.06 -10.71
N SER A 343 -6.05 8.75 -9.77
CA SER A 343 -7.07 7.73 -9.97
C SER A 343 -7.95 8.07 -11.18
N GLU A 344 -8.36 9.33 -11.32
CA GLU A 344 -9.16 9.80 -12.45
C GLU A 344 -8.35 9.92 -13.75
N GLU A 345 -7.15 10.53 -13.70
CA GLU A 345 -6.32 10.81 -14.88
C GLU A 345 -5.80 9.54 -15.56
N TYR A 346 -5.33 8.57 -14.75
CA TYR A 346 -4.73 7.33 -15.26
C TYR A 346 -5.66 6.12 -15.16
N GLY A 347 -6.88 6.29 -14.66
CA GLY A 347 -7.85 5.21 -14.47
C GLY A 347 -7.41 4.18 -13.45
N ILE A 348 -6.62 4.59 -12.42
CA ILE A 348 -6.09 3.67 -11.42
C ILE A 348 -7.19 3.30 -10.42
N SER A 349 -7.53 2.02 -10.36
CA SER A 349 -8.61 1.53 -9.49
C SER A 349 -8.28 1.75 -8.01
N ASN A 350 -9.17 2.51 -7.31
CA ASN A 350 -9.10 2.71 -5.85
C ASN A 350 -7.70 3.14 -5.35
N PHE A 351 -7.04 4.08 -6.05
CA PHE A 351 -5.70 4.51 -5.65
C PHE A 351 -5.69 5.33 -4.35
N ASP A 352 -6.81 5.93 -4.00
CA ASP A 352 -7.06 6.64 -2.76
C ASP A 352 -7.02 5.73 -1.52
N LEU A 353 -7.23 4.40 -1.68
CA LEU A 353 -7.08 3.42 -0.59
C LEU A 353 -5.62 3.27 -0.10
N ALA A 354 -4.64 3.87 -0.80
CA ALA A 354 -3.28 4.02 -0.27
C ALA A 354 -3.21 4.87 1.01
N VAL A 355 -4.24 5.69 1.26
CA VAL A 355 -4.46 6.40 2.53
C VAL A 355 -5.45 5.61 3.36
N ASP A 356 -5.02 5.18 4.53
CA ASP A 356 -5.89 4.45 5.46
C ASP A 356 -6.86 5.43 6.15
N PHE A 357 -8.11 5.40 5.74
CA PHE A 357 -9.21 6.12 6.36
C PHE A 357 -9.93 5.32 7.45
N GLY A 358 -9.49 4.09 7.70
CA GLY A 358 -10.09 3.17 8.66
C GLY A 358 -11.44 2.58 8.20
N TRP A 359 -12.07 1.83 9.09
CA TRP A 359 -13.31 1.08 8.81
C TRP A 359 -14.50 1.96 8.39
N PHE A 360 -14.50 3.23 8.82
CA PHE A 360 -15.56 4.18 8.48
C PHE A 360 -15.21 5.07 7.28
N TYR A 361 -14.49 4.50 6.29
CA TYR A 361 -14.08 5.21 5.07
C TYR A 361 -15.16 6.11 4.46
N PHE A 362 -16.41 5.60 4.36
CA PHE A 362 -17.55 6.35 3.83
C PHE A 362 -17.90 7.62 4.62
N LEU A 363 -17.45 7.73 5.87
CA LEU A 363 -17.65 8.88 6.76
C LEU A 363 -16.37 9.72 6.89
N THR A 364 -15.22 9.06 7.07
CA THR A 364 -13.94 9.72 7.34
C THR A 364 -13.42 10.48 6.12
N LYS A 365 -13.57 9.95 4.90
CA LYS A 365 -13.15 10.63 3.68
C LYS A 365 -13.98 11.90 3.40
N PRO A 366 -15.31 11.92 3.46
CA PRO A 366 -16.10 13.16 3.39
C PRO A 366 -15.74 14.18 4.49
N PHE A 367 -15.45 13.73 5.72
CA PHE A 367 -15.04 14.62 6.81
C PHE A 367 -13.68 15.26 6.51
N PHE A 368 -12.74 14.50 5.98
CA PHE A 368 -11.46 15.03 5.51
C PHE A 368 -11.65 16.12 4.46
N TYR A 369 -12.52 15.93 3.47
CA TYR A 369 -12.82 16.95 2.46
C TYR A 369 -13.50 18.19 3.04
N ALA A 370 -14.43 18.01 3.98
CA ALA A 370 -15.09 19.13 4.65
C ALA A 370 -14.10 19.97 5.47
N ILE A 371 -13.19 19.32 6.22
CA ILE A 371 -12.14 20.01 6.97
C ILE A 371 -11.15 20.69 6.02
N SER A 372 -10.75 20.04 4.92
CA SER A 372 -9.86 20.60 3.90
C SER A 372 -10.49 21.81 3.20
N TRP A 373 -11.79 21.78 2.96
CA TRP A 373 -12.54 22.91 2.43
C TRP A 373 -12.55 24.08 3.42
N LEU A 374 -12.84 23.82 4.70
CA LEU A 374 -12.76 24.86 5.75
C LEU A 374 -11.34 25.43 5.87
N PHE A 375 -10.31 24.59 5.77
CA PHE A 375 -8.92 25.02 5.79
C PHE A 375 -8.61 26.02 4.66
N SER A 376 -9.15 25.80 3.45
CA SER A 376 -8.92 26.71 2.31
C SER A 376 -9.42 28.15 2.56
N TYR A 377 -10.40 28.33 3.45
CA TYR A 377 -10.90 29.65 3.86
C TYR A 377 -10.20 30.20 5.10
N LEU A 378 -9.91 29.35 6.08
CA LEU A 378 -9.41 29.77 7.38
C LEU A 378 -7.87 29.87 7.44
N GLY A 379 -7.16 29.25 6.47
CA GLY A 379 -5.70 29.23 6.42
C GLY A 379 -5.01 28.53 7.59
N ASN A 380 -5.79 27.96 8.54
CA ASN A 380 -5.28 27.26 9.71
C ASN A 380 -6.06 25.98 9.95
N PHE A 381 -5.35 24.84 9.94
CA PHE A 381 -5.98 23.52 10.04
C PHE A 381 -6.64 23.27 11.41
N GLY A 382 -6.04 23.79 12.50
CA GLY A 382 -6.62 23.73 13.85
C GLY A 382 -7.96 24.46 13.94
N LEU A 383 -8.06 25.65 13.37
CA LEU A 383 -9.31 26.41 13.29
C LEU A 383 -10.35 25.69 12.41
N ALA A 384 -9.93 25.05 11.32
CA ALA A 384 -10.82 24.26 10.47
C ALA A 384 -11.43 23.07 11.24
N ILE A 385 -10.64 22.35 12.02
CA ILE A 385 -11.11 21.25 12.86
C ILE A 385 -12.11 21.75 13.93
N LEU A 386 -11.81 22.87 14.57
CA LEU A 386 -12.71 23.47 15.57
C LEU A 386 -14.05 23.89 14.95
N ALA A 387 -14.00 24.58 13.79
CA ALA A 387 -15.20 24.98 13.05
C ALA A 387 -16.04 23.75 12.63
N PHE A 388 -15.41 22.72 12.10
CA PHE A 388 -16.07 21.48 11.73
C PHE A 388 -16.70 20.80 12.95
N THR A 389 -16.00 20.77 14.08
CA THR A 389 -16.52 20.20 15.33
C THR A 389 -17.77 20.93 15.81
N VAL A 390 -17.77 22.27 15.75
CA VAL A 390 -18.95 23.09 16.10
C VAL A 390 -20.10 22.79 15.13
N PHE A 391 -19.83 22.70 13.83
CA PHE A 391 -20.83 22.35 12.83
C PHE A 391 -21.49 20.99 13.12
N VAL A 392 -20.69 19.95 13.36
CA VAL A 392 -21.17 18.61 13.69
C VAL A 392 -22.03 18.63 14.97
N LYS A 393 -21.59 19.37 16.01
CA LYS A 393 -22.38 19.52 17.26
C LYS A 393 -23.72 20.21 17.00
N ILE A 394 -23.76 21.23 16.15
CA ILE A 394 -25.02 21.91 15.80
C ILE A 394 -25.97 20.97 15.09
N VAL A 395 -25.47 20.18 14.11
CA VAL A 395 -26.27 19.20 13.37
C VAL A 395 -26.86 18.14 14.29
N PHE A 396 -26.10 17.63 15.25
CA PHE A 396 -26.54 16.61 16.19
C PHE A 396 -27.22 17.17 17.44
N PHE A 397 -27.27 18.48 17.63
CA PHE A 397 -27.88 19.11 18.80
C PHE A 397 -29.35 18.71 19.04
N PRO A 398 -30.23 18.67 18.02
CA PRO A 398 -31.64 18.26 18.22
C PRO A 398 -31.76 16.83 18.75
N LEU A 399 -30.91 15.93 18.22
CA LEU A 399 -30.88 14.52 18.66
C LEU A 399 -30.36 14.39 20.08
N ALA A 400 -29.24 15.07 20.39
CA ALA A 400 -28.67 15.11 21.74
C ALA A 400 -29.67 15.70 22.73
N ASN A 401 -30.33 16.80 22.41
CA ASN A 401 -31.33 17.43 23.27
C ASN A 401 -32.53 16.48 23.58
N LYS A 402 -32.99 15.74 22.55
CA LYS A 402 -34.04 14.73 22.72
C LYS A 402 -33.56 13.60 23.65
N SER A 403 -32.34 13.13 23.48
CA SER A 403 -31.75 12.09 24.33
C SER A 403 -31.60 12.55 25.79
N TYR A 404 -31.09 13.78 26.00
CA TYR A 404 -30.97 14.33 27.35
C TYR A 404 -32.32 14.53 28.04
N LYS A 405 -33.34 15.00 27.28
CA LYS A 405 -34.71 15.12 27.83
C LYS A 405 -35.29 13.76 28.21
N SER A 406 -35.07 12.72 27.37
CA SER A 406 -35.52 11.35 27.69
C SER A 406 -34.81 10.80 28.95
N MET A 407 -33.47 11.04 29.04
CA MET A 407 -32.67 10.65 30.20
C MET A 407 -33.13 11.37 31.49
N ALA A 408 -33.43 12.67 31.41
CA ALA A 408 -33.95 13.43 32.55
C ALA A 408 -35.28 12.87 33.04
N LYS A 409 -36.23 12.59 32.14
CA LYS A 409 -37.51 11.96 32.48
C LYS A 409 -37.30 10.57 33.07
N MET A 410 -36.35 9.77 32.56
CA MET A 410 -36.05 8.44 33.13
C MET A 410 -35.55 8.56 34.57
N ARG A 411 -34.74 9.59 34.91
CA ARG A 411 -34.30 9.85 36.28
C ARG A 411 -35.47 10.20 37.21
N GLU A 412 -36.42 10.99 36.73
CA GLU A 412 -37.64 11.31 37.51
C GLU A 412 -38.52 10.09 37.74
N LEU A 413 -38.55 9.14 36.80
CA LEU A 413 -39.32 7.90 36.91
C LEU A 413 -38.64 6.83 37.79
N THR A 414 -37.32 6.93 38.01
CA THR A 414 -36.55 5.94 38.80
C THR A 414 -37.17 5.63 40.17
N PRO A 415 -37.60 6.63 41.01
CA PRO A 415 -38.24 6.32 42.30
C PRO A 415 -39.60 5.63 42.14
N LYS A 416 -40.41 5.98 41.10
CA LYS A 416 -41.66 5.30 40.81
C LYS A 416 -41.43 3.85 40.39
N LEU A 417 -40.41 3.60 39.59
CA LEU A 417 -40.02 2.25 39.16
C LEU A 417 -39.50 1.39 40.32
N MET A 418 -38.79 2.00 41.30
CA MET A 418 -38.37 1.30 42.52
C MET A 418 -39.55 0.90 43.37
N ALA A 419 -40.51 1.82 43.61
CA ALA A 419 -41.74 1.53 44.37
C ALA A 419 -42.56 0.42 43.70
N MET A 420 -42.68 0.43 42.36
CA MET A 420 -43.38 -0.63 41.62
C MET A 420 -42.65 -1.98 41.72
N ARG A 421 -41.33 -2.00 41.76
CA ARG A 421 -40.56 -3.23 41.98
C ARG A 421 -40.73 -3.78 43.38
N GLU A 422 -40.83 -2.92 44.39
CA GLU A 422 -41.14 -3.35 45.76
C GLU A 422 -42.57 -3.90 45.87
N GLN A 423 -43.54 -3.27 45.17
CA GLN A 423 -44.96 -3.66 45.23
C GLN A 423 -45.28 -4.94 44.45
N PHE A 424 -44.65 -5.17 43.30
CA PHE A 424 -44.96 -6.26 42.37
C PHE A 424 -43.77 -7.22 42.12
N GLY A 425 -42.74 -7.22 42.99
CA GLY A 425 -41.48 -7.95 42.81
C GLY A 425 -41.64 -9.44 42.54
N ASP A 426 -42.67 -10.06 43.08
CA ASP A 426 -42.98 -11.49 42.91
C ASP A 426 -43.80 -11.79 41.65
N ASP A 427 -44.53 -10.80 41.09
CA ASP A 427 -45.30 -10.93 39.86
C ASP A 427 -44.62 -10.18 38.70
N LYS A 428 -43.68 -10.84 38.06
CA LYS A 428 -42.89 -10.28 36.93
C LYS A 428 -43.75 -9.87 35.73
N MET A 429 -44.89 -10.55 35.50
CA MET A 429 -45.77 -10.21 34.36
C MET A 429 -46.50 -8.90 34.65
N ARG A 430 -47.04 -8.74 35.82
CA ARG A 430 -47.76 -7.52 36.21
C ARG A 430 -46.82 -6.33 36.37
N LEU A 431 -45.61 -6.56 36.92
CA LEU A 431 -44.57 -5.54 36.98
C LEU A 431 -44.23 -5.00 35.58
N ASN A 432 -44.01 -5.88 34.59
CA ASN A 432 -43.71 -5.48 33.22
C ASN A 432 -44.86 -4.71 32.54
N GLN A 433 -46.10 -5.14 32.79
CA GLN A 433 -47.29 -4.43 32.27
C GLN A 433 -47.41 -3.02 32.85
N GLU A 434 -47.26 -2.85 34.13
CA GLU A 434 -47.34 -1.56 34.81
C GLU A 434 -46.16 -0.66 34.45
N MET A 435 -44.94 -1.22 34.32
CA MET A 435 -43.77 -0.47 33.82
C MET A 435 -44.00 0.03 32.40
N MET A 436 -44.51 -0.80 31.48
CA MET A 436 -44.83 -0.39 30.10
C MET A 436 -45.94 0.66 30.04
N ALA A 437 -46.96 0.55 30.91
CA ALA A 437 -48.04 1.54 31.06
C ALA A 437 -47.45 2.89 31.52
N LEU A 438 -46.57 2.89 32.52
CA LEU A 438 -45.89 4.08 33.04
C LEU A 438 -45.02 4.75 31.95
N TYR A 439 -44.21 3.98 31.17
CA TYR A 439 -43.41 4.53 30.07
C TYR A 439 -44.28 5.16 28.97
N LYS A 440 -45.40 4.51 28.65
CA LYS A 440 -46.34 5.02 27.65
C LYS A 440 -47.04 6.29 28.14
N GLN A 441 -47.43 6.36 29.42
CA GLN A 441 -48.05 7.52 30.02
C GLN A 441 -47.12 8.73 30.06
N GLU A 442 -45.86 8.54 30.42
CA GLU A 442 -44.87 9.60 30.57
C GLU A 442 -44.15 9.92 29.26
N LYS A 443 -44.48 9.20 28.19
CA LYS A 443 -43.89 9.39 26.81
C LYS A 443 -42.35 9.38 26.85
N VAL A 444 -41.79 8.33 27.43
CA VAL A 444 -40.34 8.08 27.46
C VAL A 444 -39.97 7.00 26.47
#